data_deb0e74ef1c5231dcdb01050c8f137a0
#
_entry.id   deb0e74ef1c5231dcdb01050c8f137a0
#
_cell.length_a   1.000
_cell.length_b   1.000
_cell.length_c   1.000
_cell.angle_alpha   90.00
_cell.angle_beta   90.00
_cell.angle_gamma   90.00
#
_symmetry.space_group_name_H-M   'P 1'
#
loop_
_entity.id
_entity.type
_entity.pdbx_description
1 polymer ?
#
loop_
_entity_poly.entity_id
_entity_poly.type
_entity_poly.pdbx_seq_one_letter_code
_entity_poly.pdbx_strand_id
1 'polypeptide(L)'
;MASQMLEQLRTDLNTAMKDRDQLKTSTIRMVLSAVQVASVAGDEAAELTDAEVTAVLRSEAKRRNEAAELYENAGRAEQAASERNELAVIEAYLPAAMDDATLQGIVDEEIAAAREAGAEGPKAMGQVIKAVKDRVGDGADGGRIAGVVKASLA
;
A
#
# COMPACT_ATOMS: atom_id res chain seq x y z
N MET A 1 7.75 -12.92 -18.22
CA MET A 1 6.35 -13.37 -18.10
C MET A 1 5.46 -12.16 -17.84
N ALA A 2 4.37 -12.07 -18.57
CA ALA A 2 3.38 -11.01 -18.34
C ALA A 2 2.79 -11.12 -16.91
N SER A 3 2.59 -9.99 -16.26
CA SER A 3 1.97 -9.94 -14.93
C SER A 3 0.51 -10.42 -15.00
N GLN A 4 0.15 -11.38 -14.18
CA GLN A 4 -1.24 -11.84 -14.06
C GLN A 4 -2.14 -10.72 -13.50
N MET A 5 -1.62 -9.93 -12.58
CA MET A 5 -2.33 -8.80 -12.02
C MET A 5 -2.63 -7.73 -13.08
N LEU A 6 -1.68 -7.46 -13.97
CA LEU A 6 -1.87 -6.54 -15.08
C LEU A 6 -2.94 -7.05 -16.06
N GLU A 7 -2.94 -8.34 -16.35
CA GLU A 7 -3.98 -8.96 -17.18
C GLU A 7 -5.35 -8.89 -16.53
N GLN A 8 -5.42 -9.11 -15.21
CA GLN A 8 -6.65 -8.99 -14.44
C GLN A 8 -7.19 -7.55 -14.49
N LEU A 9 -6.34 -6.56 -14.34
CA LEU A 9 -6.72 -5.14 -14.47
C LEU A 9 -7.30 -4.84 -15.86
N ARG A 10 -6.70 -5.35 -16.91
CA ARG A 10 -7.19 -5.17 -18.27
C ARG A 10 -8.55 -5.85 -18.49
N THR A 11 -8.71 -7.06 -17.98
CA THR A 11 -9.99 -7.78 -18.05
C THR A 11 -11.08 -7.04 -17.29
N ASP A 12 -10.77 -6.58 -16.09
CA ASP A 12 -11.71 -5.84 -15.25
C ASP A 12 -12.07 -4.48 -15.86
N LEU A 13 -11.13 -3.82 -16.56
CA LEU A 13 -11.43 -2.62 -17.32
C LEU A 13 -12.48 -2.89 -18.40
N ASN A 14 -12.32 -3.96 -19.17
CA ASN A 14 -13.27 -4.32 -20.21
C ASN A 14 -14.65 -4.62 -19.61
N THR A 15 -14.72 -5.33 -18.50
CA THR A 15 -15.96 -5.61 -17.79
C THR A 15 -16.61 -4.33 -17.27
N ALA A 16 -15.85 -3.45 -16.64
CA ALA A 16 -16.35 -2.17 -16.15
C ALA A 16 -16.91 -1.29 -17.27
N MET A 17 -16.26 -1.28 -18.42
CA MET A 17 -16.75 -0.56 -19.60
C MET A 17 -18.07 -1.12 -20.11
N LYS A 18 -18.21 -2.44 -20.17
CA LYS A 18 -19.47 -3.11 -20.58
C LYS A 18 -20.59 -2.83 -19.58
N ASP A 19 -20.28 -2.84 -18.30
CA ASP A 19 -21.23 -2.58 -17.22
C ASP A 19 -21.55 -1.09 -17.04
N ARG A 20 -20.88 -0.23 -17.77
CA ARG A 20 -20.97 1.23 -17.65
C ARG A 20 -20.65 1.74 -16.24
N ASP A 21 -19.76 1.05 -15.57
CA ASP A 21 -19.24 1.45 -14.26
C ASP A 21 -18.15 2.50 -14.46
N GLN A 22 -18.53 3.77 -14.37
CA GLN A 22 -17.63 4.89 -14.62
C GLN A 22 -16.51 4.98 -13.59
N LEU A 23 -16.80 4.71 -12.33
CA LEU A 23 -15.80 4.75 -11.25
C LEU A 23 -14.70 3.72 -11.50
N LYS A 24 -15.06 2.46 -11.68
CA LYS A 24 -14.08 1.40 -11.97
C LYS A 24 -13.32 1.67 -13.27
N THR A 25 -14.01 2.08 -14.30
CA THR A 25 -13.39 2.37 -15.60
C THR A 25 -12.33 3.45 -15.47
N SER A 26 -12.66 4.60 -14.89
CA SER A 26 -11.70 5.71 -14.74
C SER A 26 -10.55 5.36 -13.80
N THR A 27 -10.84 4.70 -12.70
CA THR A 27 -9.81 4.33 -11.71
C THR A 27 -8.83 3.30 -12.29
N ILE A 28 -9.32 2.26 -12.93
CA ILE A 28 -8.46 1.24 -13.57
C ILE A 28 -7.63 1.86 -14.69
N ARG A 29 -8.18 2.75 -15.48
CA ARG A 29 -7.43 3.48 -16.52
C ARG A 29 -6.28 4.29 -15.93
N MET A 30 -6.50 4.98 -14.81
CA MET A 30 -5.44 5.73 -14.13
C MET A 30 -4.34 4.81 -13.59
N VAL A 31 -4.72 3.66 -13.03
CA VAL A 31 -3.76 2.64 -12.56
C VAL A 31 -2.94 2.10 -13.75
N LEU A 32 -3.59 1.76 -14.85
CA LEU A 32 -2.89 1.27 -16.06
C LEU A 32 -1.95 2.31 -16.64
N SER A 33 -2.31 3.59 -16.59
CA SER A 33 -1.41 4.68 -16.99
C SER A 33 -0.19 4.76 -16.09
N ALA A 34 -0.38 4.62 -14.77
CA ALA A 34 0.73 4.60 -13.81
C ALA A 34 1.66 3.39 -14.03
N VAL A 35 1.10 2.23 -14.33
CA VAL A 35 1.87 1.03 -14.70
C VAL A 35 2.68 1.27 -15.98
N GLN A 36 2.07 1.90 -16.98
CA GLN A 36 2.75 2.24 -18.23
C GLN A 36 3.94 3.19 -18.00
N VAL A 37 3.74 4.21 -17.17
CA VAL A 37 4.82 5.14 -16.80
C VAL A 37 5.96 4.39 -16.10
N ALA A 38 5.63 3.52 -15.17
CA ALA A 38 6.64 2.72 -14.45
C ALA A 38 7.39 1.76 -15.39
N SER A 39 6.72 1.18 -16.38
CA SER A 39 7.33 0.25 -17.34
C SER A 39 8.37 0.90 -18.26
N VAL A 40 8.29 2.22 -18.45
CA VAL A 40 9.22 2.98 -19.31
C VAL A 40 10.13 3.92 -18.52
N ALA A 41 10.13 3.85 -17.20
CA ALA A 41 10.92 4.73 -16.33
C ALA A 41 12.43 4.40 -16.34
N GLY A 42 12.80 3.16 -16.74
CA GLY A 42 14.18 2.74 -16.88
C GLY A 42 14.77 3.10 -18.25
N ASP A 43 16.02 2.71 -18.47
CA ASP A 43 16.73 2.93 -19.74
C ASP A 43 16.09 2.15 -20.90
N GLU A 44 15.44 1.03 -20.59
CA GLU A 44 14.69 0.21 -21.56
C GLU A 44 13.28 -0.04 -21.04
N ALA A 45 12.31 -0.09 -21.95
CA ALA A 45 10.95 -0.49 -21.62
C ALA A 45 10.95 -1.97 -21.16
N ALA A 46 10.36 -2.24 -20.02
CA ALA A 46 10.31 -3.58 -19.44
C ALA A 46 8.89 -3.94 -19.01
N GLU A 47 8.52 -5.21 -19.16
CA GLU A 47 7.30 -5.74 -18.56
C GLU A 47 7.47 -5.78 -17.03
N LEU A 48 6.51 -5.21 -16.33
CA LEU A 48 6.51 -5.24 -14.87
C LEU A 48 6.08 -6.62 -14.35
N THR A 49 6.73 -7.07 -13.30
CA THR A 49 6.32 -8.25 -12.53
C THR A 49 5.07 -7.95 -11.69
N ASP A 50 4.43 -8.97 -11.16
CA ASP A 50 3.30 -8.80 -10.24
C ASP A 50 3.69 -7.97 -9.00
N ALA A 51 4.90 -8.17 -8.48
CA ALA A 51 5.41 -7.38 -7.35
C ALA A 51 5.55 -5.90 -7.72
N GLU A 52 6.03 -5.58 -8.90
CA GLU A 52 6.18 -4.20 -9.39
C GLU A 52 4.82 -3.56 -9.66
N VAL A 53 3.86 -4.30 -10.23
CA VAL A 53 2.49 -3.81 -10.42
C VAL A 53 1.83 -3.56 -9.06
N THR A 54 2.02 -4.45 -8.09
CA THR A 54 1.55 -4.27 -6.72
C THR A 54 2.13 -3.00 -6.08
N ALA A 55 3.41 -2.72 -6.29
CA ALA A 55 4.05 -1.50 -5.80
C ALA A 55 3.40 -0.24 -6.40
N VAL A 56 3.07 -0.25 -7.69
CA VAL A 56 2.34 0.84 -8.35
C VAL A 56 0.96 1.02 -7.73
N LEU A 57 0.21 -0.07 -7.52
CA LEU A 57 -1.10 -0.04 -6.87
C LEU A 57 -1.02 0.54 -5.44
N ARG A 58 -0.02 0.18 -4.66
CA ARG A 58 0.19 0.73 -3.31
C ARG A 58 0.46 2.22 -3.34
N SER A 59 1.28 2.67 -4.28
CA SER A 59 1.60 4.09 -4.47
C SER A 59 0.33 4.88 -4.83
N GLU A 60 -0.49 4.35 -5.73
CA GLU A 60 -1.75 4.96 -6.13
C GLU A 60 -2.77 4.99 -4.98
N ALA A 61 -2.82 3.92 -4.18
CA ALA A 61 -3.67 3.86 -2.98
C ALA A 61 -3.25 4.92 -1.95
N LYS A 62 -1.96 5.05 -1.70
CA LYS A 62 -1.41 6.02 -0.76
C LYS A 62 -1.74 7.46 -1.18
N ARG A 63 -1.60 7.78 -2.46
CA ARG A 63 -1.93 9.10 -3.01
C ARG A 63 -3.39 9.46 -2.76
N ARG A 64 -4.30 8.51 -3.00
CA ARG A 64 -5.73 8.74 -2.81
C ARG A 64 -6.11 8.89 -1.34
N ASN A 65 -5.49 8.13 -0.48
CA ASN A 65 -5.70 8.28 0.97
C ASN A 65 -5.23 9.66 1.46
N GLU A 66 -4.05 10.08 1.05
CA GLU A 66 -3.52 11.41 1.39
C GLU A 66 -4.40 12.54 0.82
N ALA A 67 -4.85 12.41 -0.42
CA ALA A 67 -5.76 13.38 -1.04
C ALA A 67 -7.09 13.46 -0.30
N ALA A 68 -7.66 12.31 0.08
CA ALA A 68 -8.90 12.25 0.86
C ALA A 68 -8.77 12.98 2.19
N GLU A 69 -7.67 12.75 2.91
CA GLU A 69 -7.39 13.43 4.18
C GLU A 69 -7.27 14.96 4.00
N LEU A 70 -6.56 15.39 2.97
CA LEU A 70 -6.43 16.81 2.65
C LEU A 70 -7.77 17.45 2.33
N TYR A 71 -8.62 16.79 1.56
CA TYR A 71 -9.95 17.28 1.25
C TYR A 71 -10.86 17.33 2.49
N GLU A 72 -10.80 16.32 3.35
CA GLU A 72 -11.54 16.34 4.63
C GLU A 72 -11.13 17.52 5.50
N ASN A 73 -9.83 17.73 5.65
CA ASN A 73 -9.29 18.84 6.45
C ASN A 73 -9.65 20.21 5.87
N ALA A 74 -9.87 20.29 4.55
CA ALA A 74 -10.30 21.50 3.87
C ALA A 74 -11.83 21.68 3.84
N GLY A 75 -12.60 20.78 4.44
CA GLY A 75 -14.05 20.82 4.43
C GLY A 75 -14.70 20.43 3.11
N ARG A 76 -13.96 19.74 2.24
CA ARG A 76 -14.42 19.30 0.92
C ARG A 76 -14.83 17.82 0.95
N ALA A 77 -15.96 17.55 1.59
CA ALA A 77 -16.44 16.19 1.84
C ALA A 77 -16.71 15.38 0.56
N GLU A 78 -17.23 16.02 -0.49
CA GLU A 78 -17.54 15.34 -1.75
C GLU A 78 -16.27 14.87 -2.48
N GLN A 79 -15.26 15.73 -2.53
CA GLN A 79 -13.96 15.37 -3.12
C GLN A 79 -13.26 14.27 -2.31
N ALA A 80 -13.34 14.36 -0.98
CA ALA A 80 -12.80 13.31 -0.10
C ALA A 80 -13.49 11.96 -0.36
N ALA A 81 -14.80 11.94 -0.48
CA ALA A 81 -15.58 10.74 -0.78
C ALA A 81 -15.20 10.16 -2.15
N SER A 82 -14.98 11.00 -3.15
CA SER A 82 -14.56 10.59 -4.49
C SER A 82 -13.19 9.88 -4.43
N GLU A 83 -12.23 10.45 -3.71
CA GLU A 83 -10.90 9.82 -3.52
C GLU A 83 -11.01 8.48 -2.78
N ARG A 84 -11.87 8.39 -1.77
CA ARG A 84 -12.09 7.14 -1.04
C ARG A 84 -12.77 6.07 -1.89
N ASN A 85 -13.66 6.45 -2.78
CA ASN A 85 -14.29 5.51 -3.72
C ASN A 85 -13.27 4.94 -4.70
N GLU A 86 -12.36 5.77 -5.21
CA GLU A 86 -11.26 5.31 -6.07
C GLU A 86 -10.29 4.41 -5.28
N LEU A 87 -9.97 4.78 -4.04
CA LEU A 87 -9.14 3.99 -3.14
C LEU A 87 -9.71 2.58 -2.95
N ALA A 88 -11.01 2.44 -2.74
CA ALA A 88 -11.67 1.16 -2.57
C ALA A 88 -11.51 0.25 -3.80
N VAL A 89 -11.57 0.82 -5.00
CA VAL A 89 -11.33 0.07 -6.25
C VAL A 89 -9.91 -0.49 -6.29
N ILE A 90 -8.93 0.31 -5.90
CA ILE A 90 -7.50 -0.09 -5.89
C ILE A 90 -7.24 -1.14 -4.80
N GLU A 91 -7.77 -0.92 -3.60
CA GLU A 91 -7.56 -1.83 -2.47
C GLU A 91 -8.08 -3.25 -2.73
N ALA A 92 -9.09 -3.40 -3.60
CA ALA A 92 -9.60 -4.71 -4.00
C ALA A 92 -8.54 -5.58 -4.69
N TYR A 93 -7.49 -4.97 -5.25
CA TYR A 93 -6.35 -5.68 -5.88
C TYR A 93 -5.20 -5.93 -4.92
N LEU A 94 -5.19 -5.28 -3.77
CA LEU A 94 -4.10 -5.40 -2.80
C LEU A 94 -4.39 -6.50 -1.78
N PRO A 95 -3.34 -7.16 -1.24
CA PRO A 95 -3.52 -8.06 -0.10
C PRO A 95 -4.17 -7.33 1.07
N ALA A 96 -5.01 -8.01 1.82
CA ALA A 96 -5.60 -7.46 3.03
C ALA A 96 -4.51 -6.96 3.99
N ALA A 97 -4.71 -5.78 4.56
CA ALA A 97 -3.80 -5.28 5.59
C ALA A 97 -3.83 -6.20 6.81
N MET A 98 -2.67 -6.38 7.43
CA MET A 98 -2.53 -7.14 8.67
C MET A 98 -3.37 -6.47 9.78
N ASP A 99 -4.08 -7.25 10.59
CA ASP A 99 -4.84 -6.70 11.71
C ASP A 99 -3.93 -6.16 12.82
N ASP A 100 -4.48 -5.28 13.66
CA ASP A 100 -3.72 -4.62 14.72
C ASP A 100 -3.17 -5.59 15.75
N ALA A 101 -3.92 -6.61 16.12
CA ALA A 101 -3.50 -7.61 17.09
C ALA A 101 -2.31 -8.44 16.60
N THR A 102 -2.34 -8.85 15.34
CA THR A 102 -1.24 -9.61 14.72
C THR A 102 0.02 -8.75 14.62
N LEU A 103 -0.11 -7.50 14.19
CA LEU A 103 1.03 -6.58 14.10
C LEU A 103 1.61 -6.31 15.49
N GLN A 104 0.78 -6.05 16.50
CA GLN A 104 1.22 -5.83 17.87
C GLN A 104 1.99 -7.03 18.42
N GLY A 105 1.52 -8.24 18.17
CA GLY A 105 2.20 -9.47 18.58
C GLY A 105 3.59 -9.61 17.97
N ILE A 106 3.75 -9.31 16.69
CA ILE A 106 5.04 -9.32 16.00
C ILE A 106 5.97 -8.26 16.58
N VAL A 107 5.47 -7.05 16.80
CA VAL A 107 6.24 -5.95 17.42
C VAL A 107 6.72 -6.34 18.81
N ASP A 108 5.85 -6.90 19.62
CA ASP A 108 6.19 -7.32 21.01
C ASP A 108 7.29 -8.39 21.01
N GLU A 109 7.22 -9.37 20.10
CA GLU A 109 8.24 -10.41 19.95
C GLU A 109 9.59 -9.81 19.55
N GLU A 110 9.62 -8.88 18.61
CA GLU A 110 10.86 -8.25 18.16
C GLU A 110 11.45 -7.30 19.21
N ILE A 111 10.61 -6.63 19.99
CA ILE A 111 11.05 -5.84 21.14
C ILE A 111 11.72 -6.73 22.20
N ALA A 112 11.11 -7.87 22.52
CA ALA A 112 11.67 -8.83 23.45
C ALA A 112 13.04 -9.36 22.97
N ALA A 113 13.15 -9.70 21.70
CA ALA A 113 14.40 -10.16 21.10
C ALA A 113 15.49 -9.07 21.14
N ALA A 114 15.13 -7.82 20.85
CA ALA A 114 16.08 -6.70 20.93
C ALA A 114 16.57 -6.45 22.34
N ARG A 115 15.70 -6.54 23.34
CA ARG A 115 16.06 -6.40 24.76
C ARG A 115 16.99 -7.52 25.23
N GLU A 116 16.72 -8.77 24.82
CA GLU A 116 17.61 -9.90 25.11
C GLU A 116 19.00 -9.71 24.50
N ALA A 117 19.08 -9.08 23.33
CA ALA A 117 20.33 -8.73 22.67
C ALA A 117 21.02 -7.49 23.28
N GLY A 118 20.43 -6.86 24.29
CA GLY A 118 20.99 -5.68 24.97
C GLY A 118 20.82 -4.37 24.23
N ALA A 119 19.92 -4.32 23.23
CA ALA A 119 19.65 -3.07 22.50
C ALA A 119 18.78 -2.12 23.34
N GLU A 120 19.15 -0.86 23.37
CA GLU A 120 18.47 0.18 24.13
C GLU A 120 18.37 1.48 23.30
N GLY A 121 17.37 2.30 23.67
CA GLY A 121 17.20 3.66 23.12
C GLY A 121 16.85 3.69 21.63
N PRO A 122 17.24 4.77 20.92
CA PRO A 122 16.92 4.95 19.51
C PRO A 122 17.44 3.84 18.58
N LYS A 123 18.56 3.21 18.96
CA LYS A 123 19.14 2.09 18.23
C LYS A 123 18.22 0.86 18.27
N ALA A 124 17.64 0.58 19.44
CA ALA A 124 16.65 -0.51 19.58
C ALA A 124 15.44 -0.27 18.68
N MET A 125 14.93 0.95 18.64
CA MET A 125 13.80 1.33 17.78
C MET A 125 14.09 1.04 16.32
N GLY A 126 15.23 1.44 15.78
CA GLY A 126 15.65 1.18 14.41
C GLY A 126 15.76 -0.30 14.09
N GLN A 127 16.36 -1.08 14.99
CA GLN A 127 16.49 -2.53 14.84
C GLN A 127 15.14 -3.24 14.85
N VAL A 128 14.24 -2.86 15.76
CA VAL A 128 12.90 -3.45 15.86
C VAL A 128 12.08 -3.14 14.62
N ILE A 129 12.08 -1.88 14.15
CA ILE A 129 11.36 -1.48 12.94
C ILE A 129 11.83 -2.31 11.74
N LYS A 130 13.13 -2.46 11.56
CA LYS A 130 13.70 -3.27 10.48
C LYS A 130 13.26 -4.74 10.57
N ALA A 131 13.37 -5.34 11.74
CA ALA A 131 13.00 -6.73 11.96
C ALA A 131 11.51 -6.97 11.70
N VAL A 132 10.65 -6.05 12.15
CA VAL A 132 9.20 -6.13 11.90
C VAL A 132 8.91 -5.99 10.40
N LYS A 133 9.54 -5.05 9.70
CA LYS A 133 9.38 -4.91 8.24
C LYS A 133 9.75 -6.18 7.49
N ASP A 134 10.86 -6.81 7.88
CA ASP A 134 11.32 -8.05 7.26
C ASP A 134 10.31 -9.20 7.46
N ARG A 135 9.63 -9.23 8.59
CA ARG A 135 8.63 -10.27 8.90
C ARG A 135 7.26 -10.02 8.26
N VAL A 136 6.80 -8.78 8.26
CA VAL A 136 5.44 -8.46 7.78
C VAL A 136 5.38 -8.22 6.28
N GLY A 137 6.52 -7.90 5.64
CA GLY A 137 6.57 -7.57 4.23
C GLY A 137 5.56 -6.47 3.89
N ASP A 138 4.60 -6.80 3.06
CA ASP A 138 3.57 -5.88 2.60
C ASP A 138 2.31 -5.83 3.50
N GLY A 139 2.28 -6.58 4.60
CA GLY A 139 1.14 -6.64 5.50
C GLY A 139 0.86 -5.35 6.27
N ALA A 140 1.87 -4.50 6.43
CA ALA A 140 1.73 -3.18 7.04
C ALA A 140 2.75 -2.21 6.42
N ASP A 141 2.39 -0.93 6.28
CA ASP A 141 3.31 0.09 5.80
C ASP A 141 4.31 0.54 6.87
N GLY A 142 5.40 1.18 6.41
CA GLY A 142 6.47 1.61 7.31
C GLY A 142 6.04 2.62 8.37
N GLY A 143 5.12 3.52 8.05
CA GLY A 143 4.59 4.50 9.00
C GLY A 143 3.78 3.86 10.11
N ARG A 144 2.93 2.89 9.77
CA ARG A 144 2.14 2.12 10.71
C ARG A 144 3.04 1.31 11.65
N ILE A 145 4.04 0.63 11.10
CA ILE A 145 5.03 -0.14 11.89
C ILE A 145 5.75 0.77 12.86
N ALA A 146 6.29 1.90 12.39
CA ALA A 146 7.01 2.85 13.23
C ALA A 146 6.14 3.39 14.37
N GLY A 147 4.86 3.69 14.09
CA GLY A 147 3.91 4.15 15.11
C GLY A 147 3.67 3.11 16.20
N VAL A 148 3.46 1.86 15.85
CA VAL A 148 3.25 0.77 16.81
C VAL A 148 4.51 0.50 17.63
N VAL A 149 5.68 0.47 16.99
CA VAL A 149 6.97 0.28 17.69
C VAL A 149 7.22 1.40 18.67
N LYS A 150 7.04 2.65 18.26
CA LYS A 150 7.23 3.82 19.13
C LYS A 150 6.30 3.77 20.35
N ALA A 151 5.03 3.47 20.15
CA ALA A 151 4.06 3.35 21.24
C ALA A 151 4.41 2.20 22.20
N SER A 152 4.92 1.09 21.68
CA SER A 152 5.26 -0.11 22.47
C SER A 152 6.58 0.02 23.23
N LEU A 153 7.49 0.90 22.80
CA LEU A 153 8.75 1.18 23.48
C LEU A 153 8.65 2.32 24.50
N ALA A 154 7.57 3.09 24.47
CA ALA A 154 7.34 4.20 25.38
C ALA A 154 7.11 3.75 26.83
#